data_57a0f991a56f4324b9ce043948ceee36
#
_entry.id   57a0f991a56f4324b9ce043948ceee36
#
_cell.length_a   1.000
_cell.length_b   1.000
_cell.length_c   1.000
_cell.angle_alpha   90.00
_cell.angle_beta   90.00
_cell.angle_gamma   90.00
#
_symmetry.space_group_name_H-M   'P 1'
#
loop_
_entity.id
_entity.type
_entity.pdbx_description
1 polymer ?
#
loop_
_entity_poly.entity_id
_entity_poly.type
_entity_poly.pdbx_seq_one_letter_code
_entity_poly.pdbx_strand_id
1 'polypeptide(L)'
;VVAFLLYTGLDFIAGIPLFEDYQTSIQFWGIHFHYEPMSRGVIAFSDVVYFVSFVFLFLWATVRRFHGIRLGGGYVIIAFVVLNLACTRVYLRADITDDKRYTLSESTCSLLRGIDRGVSVDIFLGGKLPAGLQKLQYALTRNLEEFRRLSGNNFRYQLIDPTEIQDPEEKKALVKYLAERGILPINLNRRSEDETLSQQIIFPGLIIYDQETEVSVNLLQNVPGNSADENINHSIEALEYELTKAIRLLIQK
;
A
#
# COMPACT_ATOMS: atom_id res chain seq x y z
N VAL A 1 -2.39 5.40 -29.94
CA VAL A 1 -2.99 4.11 -29.53
C VAL A 1 -2.00 3.27 -28.74
N VAL A 2 -0.79 2.96 -29.26
CA VAL A 2 0.20 2.11 -28.56
C VAL A 2 0.59 2.69 -27.20
N ALA A 3 0.92 3.98 -27.12
CA ALA A 3 1.29 4.65 -25.85
C ALA A 3 0.14 4.61 -24.83
N PHE A 4 -1.10 4.77 -25.27
CA PHE A 4 -2.28 4.66 -24.42
C PHE A 4 -2.46 3.24 -23.90
N LEU A 5 -2.31 2.22 -24.75
CA LEU A 5 -2.40 0.81 -24.33
C LEU A 5 -1.29 0.43 -23.36
N LEU A 6 -0.08 0.96 -23.52
CA LEU A 6 1.01 0.73 -22.57
C LEU A 6 0.76 1.43 -21.23
N TYR A 7 0.10 2.58 -21.24
CA TYR A 7 -0.17 3.36 -20.02
C TYR A 7 -1.34 2.77 -19.21
N THR A 8 -2.49 2.49 -19.86
CA THR A 8 -3.72 2.04 -19.18
C THR A 8 -4.05 0.57 -19.39
N GLY A 9 -3.41 -0.10 -20.35
CA GLY A 9 -3.80 -1.46 -20.76
C GLY A 9 -3.66 -2.49 -19.66
N LEU A 10 -2.59 -2.41 -18.85
CA LEU A 10 -2.41 -3.32 -17.72
C LEU A 10 -3.37 -3.05 -16.58
N ASP A 11 -3.75 -1.79 -16.34
CA ASP A 11 -4.79 -1.45 -15.37
C ASP A 11 -6.15 -1.99 -15.80
N PHE A 12 -6.45 -1.91 -17.11
CA PHE A 12 -7.67 -2.48 -17.66
C PHE A 12 -7.71 -4.00 -17.51
N ILE A 13 -6.60 -4.70 -17.81
CA ILE A 13 -6.48 -6.16 -17.64
C ILE A 13 -6.62 -6.53 -16.17
N ALA A 14 -5.96 -5.79 -15.28
CA ALA A 14 -6.04 -5.98 -13.84
C ALA A 14 -7.45 -5.79 -13.27
N GLY A 15 -8.30 -5.00 -13.94
CA GLY A 15 -9.70 -4.78 -13.57
C GLY A 15 -10.66 -5.89 -14.01
N ILE A 16 -10.21 -6.88 -14.80
CA ILE A 16 -11.03 -8.02 -15.22
C ILE A 16 -11.19 -8.99 -14.03
N PRO A 17 -12.42 -9.43 -13.69
CA PRO A 17 -12.68 -10.31 -12.54
C PRO A 17 -11.82 -11.59 -12.50
N LEU A 18 -11.46 -12.13 -13.67
CA LEU A 18 -10.59 -13.31 -13.80
C LEU A 18 -9.20 -13.13 -13.20
N PHE A 19 -8.71 -11.89 -13.11
CA PHE A 19 -7.37 -11.54 -12.61
C PHE A 19 -7.39 -10.86 -11.24
N GLU A 20 -8.50 -10.93 -10.53
CA GLU A 20 -8.68 -10.24 -9.25
C GLU A 20 -7.59 -10.60 -8.22
N ASP A 21 -7.21 -11.89 -8.11
CA ASP A 21 -6.15 -12.35 -7.20
C ASP A 21 -4.74 -11.86 -7.62
N TYR A 22 -4.55 -11.47 -8.88
CA TYR A 22 -3.27 -11.02 -9.45
C TYR A 22 -3.25 -9.53 -9.79
N GLN A 23 -4.29 -8.79 -9.43
CA GLN A 23 -4.49 -7.40 -9.81
C GLN A 23 -3.27 -6.53 -9.52
N THR A 24 -2.77 -6.54 -8.29
CA THR A 24 -1.61 -5.74 -7.87
C THR A 24 -0.34 -6.14 -8.62
N SER A 25 -0.16 -7.46 -8.87
CA SER A 25 1.00 -7.97 -9.61
C SER A 25 0.98 -7.52 -11.07
N ILE A 26 -0.19 -7.47 -11.70
CA ILE A 26 -0.35 -7.01 -13.08
C ILE A 26 -0.14 -5.50 -13.16
N GLN A 27 -0.72 -4.73 -12.24
CA GLN A 27 -0.55 -3.27 -12.18
C GLN A 27 0.90 -2.86 -11.97
N PHE A 28 1.67 -3.61 -11.17
CA PHE A 28 3.09 -3.37 -10.95
C PHE A 28 3.91 -3.25 -12.24
N TRP A 29 3.55 -3.98 -13.30
CA TRP A 29 4.22 -3.89 -14.60
C TRP A 29 3.71 -2.75 -15.48
N GLY A 30 2.69 -2.00 -15.02
CA GLY A 30 2.10 -0.87 -15.73
C GLY A 30 2.91 0.41 -15.59
N ILE A 31 2.98 1.20 -16.67
CA ILE A 31 3.59 2.53 -16.64
C ILE A 31 2.88 3.42 -15.64
N HIS A 32 1.55 3.34 -15.57
CA HIS A 32 0.71 4.13 -14.67
C HIS A 32 1.10 3.93 -13.20
N PHE A 33 1.35 2.69 -12.78
CA PHE A 33 1.71 2.34 -11.40
C PHE A 33 2.98 3.09 -10.93
N HIS A 34 4.01 3.17 -11.79
CA HIS A 34 5.26 3.86 -11.47
C HIS A 34 5.19 5.38 -11.71
N TYR A 35 4.32 5.82 -12.63
CA TYR A 35 4.16 7.24 -12.95
C TYR A 35 3.35 7.99 -11.89
N GLU A 36 2.32 7.38 -11.33
CA GLU A 36 1.41 8.02 -10.37
C GLU A 36 2.14 8.63 -9.16
N PRO A 37 3.05 7.91 -8.44
CA PRO A 37 3.84 8.52 -7.36
C PRO A 37 4.75 9.65 -7.83
N MET A 38 5.38 9.50 -9.00
CA MET A 38 6.27 10.52 -9.57
C MET A 38 5.52 11.81 -9.92
N SER A 39 4.30 11.69 -10.43
CA SER A 39 3.46 12.86 -10.75
C SER A 39 3.06 13.67 -9.51
N ARG A 40 3.09 13.04 -8.34
CA ARG A 40 2.84 13.67 -7.04
C ARG A 40 4.13 14.20 -6.37
N GLY A 41 5.27 14.13 -7.05
CA GLY A 41 6.56 14.59 -6.53
C GLY A 41 7.32 13.59 -5.69
N VAL A 42 6.96 12.32 -5.77
CA VAL A 42 7.64 11.23 -5.05
C VAL A 42 8.40 10.35 -6.03
N ILE A 43 9.72 10.34 -5.94
CA ILE A 43 10.57 9.53 -6.80
C ILE A 43 11.14 8.36 -5.99
N ALA A 44 10.70 7.15 -6.27
CA ALA A 44 11.34 5.96 -5.75
C ALA A 44 12.46 5.48 -6.70
N PHE A 45 13.51 4.93 -6.14
CA PHE A 45 14.61 4.35 -6.93
C PHE A 45 14.11 3.27 -7.89
N SER A 46 13.17 2.43 -7.45
CA SER A 46 12.51 1.42 -8.27
C SER A 46 11.83 2.01 -9.50
N ASP A 47 11.18 3.17 -9.37
CA ASP A 47 10.47 3.81 -10.48
C ASP A 47 11.45 4.36 -11.52
N VAL A 48 12.56 4.95 -11.07
CA VAL A 48 13.62 5.41 -11.96
C VAL A 48 14.22 4.23 -12.72
N VAL A 49 14.54 3.14 -12.03
CA VAL A 49 15.10 1.92 -12.67
C VAL A 49 14.10 1.33 -13.65
N TYR A 50 12.80 1.30 -13.30
CA TYR A 50 11.76 0.84 -14.22
C TYR A 50 11.77 1.65 -15.52
N PHE A 51 11.70 2.98 -15.47
CA PHE A 51 11.67 3.82 -16.67
C PHE A 51 12.95 3.72 -17.47
N VAL A 52 14.13 3.75 -16.83
CA VAL A 52 15.42 3.62 -17.52
C VAL A 52 15.53 2.26 -18.20
N SER A 53 15.19 1.17 -17.51
CA SER A 53 15.24 -0.18 -18.08
C SER A 53 14.20 -0.36 -19.19
N PHE A 54 13.04 0.27 -19.07
CA PHE A 54 11.99 0.26 -20.10
C PHE A 54 12.45 0.98 -21.38
N VAL A 55 13.04 2.18 -21.26
CA VAL A 55 13.63 2.92 -22.38
C VAL A 55 14.74 2.09 -23.04
N PHE A 56 15.62 1.48 -22.23
CA PHE A 56 16.69 0.61 -22.75
C PHE A 56 16.14 -0.58 -23.53
N LEU A 57 15.08 -1.24 -23.04
CA LEU A 57 14.40 -2.34 -23.71
C LEU A 57 13.93 -1.95 -25.12
N PHE A 58 13.27 -0.78 -25.24
CA PHE A 58 12.78 -0.30 -26.53
C PHE A 58 13.89 0.12 -27.48
N LEU A 59 14.92 0.81 -26.98
CA LEU A 59 16.09 1.17 -27.78
C LEU A 59 16.80 -0.09 -28.29
N TRP A 60 17.02 -1.08 -27.42
CA TRP A 60 17.59 -2.35 -27.81
C TRP A 60 16.74 -3.07 -28.87
N ALA A 61 15.42 -3.15 -28.71
CA ALA A 61 14.51 -3.75 -29.69
C ALA A 61 14.58 -3.03 -31.04
N THR A 62 14.68 -1.71 -31.03
CA THR A 62 14.81 -0.87 -32.23
C THR A 62 16.15 -1.16 -32.94
N VAL A 63 17.26 -1.11 -32.22
CA VAL A 63 18.60 -1.40 -32.78
C VAL A 63 18.67 -2.83 -33.34
N ARG A 64 18.12 -3.78 -32.59
CA ARG A 64 18.03 -5.19 -33.05
C ARG A 64 17.28 -5.30 -34.39
N ARG A 65 16.17 -4.58 -34.52
CA ARG A 65 15.37 -4.59 -35.75
C ARG A 65 16.14 -4.04 -36.94
N PHE A 66 16.92 -2.97 -36.75
CA PHE A 66 17.68 -2.33 -37.81
C PHE A 66 19.00 -3.06 -38.18
N HIS A 67 19.72 -3.59 -37.19
CA HIS A 67 21.04 -4.21 -37.40
C HIS A 67 21.01 -5.73 -37.50
N GLY A 68 19.85 -6.38 -37.43
CA GLY A 68 19.72 -7.84 -37.58
C GLY A 68 20.45 -8.65 -36.49
N ILE A 69 20.72 -8.06 -35.33
CA ILE A 69 21.45 -8.73 -34.25
C ILE A 69 20.63 -9.93 -33.72
N ARG A 70 21.22 -11.12 -33.80
CA ARG A 70 20.59 -12.38 -33.37
C ARG A 70 20.78 -12.72 -31.89
N LEU A 71 21.18 -11.76 -31.03
CA LEU A 71 21.24 -12.01 -29.59
C LEU A 71 19.84 -12.37 -29.08
N GLY A 72 19.75 -13.45 -28.33
CA GLY A 72 18.47 -14.01 -27.87
C GLY A 72 17.63 -12.97 -27.10
N GLY A 73 16.53 -12.53 -27.70
CA GLY A 73 15.64 -11.54 -27.11
C GLY A 73 15.09 -11.92 -25.73
N GLY A 74 15.01 -13.22 -25.45
CA GLY A 74 14.58 -13.73 -24.16
C GLY A 74 15.47 -13.30 -22.98
N TYR A 75 16.80 -13.26 -23.17
CA TYR A 75 17.72 -12.87 -22.08
C TYR A 75 17.55 -11.41 -21.65
N VAL A 76 17.25 -10.51 -22.58
CA VAL A 76 17.04 -9.08 -22.28
C VAL A 76 15.73 -8.87 -21.54
N ILE A 77 14.66 -9.59 -21.92
CA ILE A 77 13.38 -9.55 -21.21
C ILE A 77 13.55 -10.14 -19.81
N ILE A 78 14.22 -11.27 -19.66
CA ILE A 78 14.50 -11.87 -18.35
C ILE A 78 15.32 -10.91 -17.48
N ALA A 79 16.36 -10.29 -18.04
CA ALA A 79 17.17 -9.29 -17.33
C ALA A 79 16.33 -8.08 -16.88
N PHE A 80 15.43 -7.60 -17.72
CA PHE A 80 14.48 -6.52 -17.37
C PHE A 80 13.59 -6.93 -16.19
N VAL A 81 13.01 -8.13 -16.24
CA VAL A 81 12.13 -8.64 -15.15
C VAL A 81 12.93 -8.79 -13.85
N VAL A 82 14.08 -9.48 -13.89
CA VAL A 82 14.92 -9.72 -12.70
C VAL A 82 15.40 -8.41 -12.09
N LEU A 83 15.86 -7.46 -12.91
CA LEU A 83 16.31 -6.15 -12.44
C LEU A 83 15.20 -5.41 -11.70
N ASN A 84 14.01 -5.32 -12.28
CA ASN A 84 12.89 -4.61 -11.67
C ASN A 84 12.43 -5.29 -10.38
N LEU A 85 12.34 -6.62 -10.35
CA LEU A 85 12.03 -7.36 -9.12
C LEU A 85 13.11 -7.19 -8.03
N ALA A 86 14.39 -7.17 -8.40
CA ALA A 86 15.46 -6.92 -7.43
C ALA A 86 15.39 -5.50 -6.84
N CYS A 87 15.05 -4.51 -7.67
CA CYS A 87 14.94 -3.11 -7.23
C CYS A 87 13.77 -2.85 -6.29
N THR A 88 12.73 -3.71 -6.25
CA THR A 88 11.66 -3.60 -5.23
C THR A 88 12.17 -3.80 -3.80
N ARG A 89 13.34 -4.44 -3.63
CA ARG A 89 13.97 -4.63 -2.31
C ARG A 89 14.77 -3.41 -1.83
N VAL A 90 15.01 -2.44 -2.73
CA VAL A 90 15.78 -1.22 -2.43
C VAL A 90 14.81 -0.08 -2.12
N TYR A 91 14.67 0.26 -0.85
CA TYR A 91 13.75 1.31 -0.38
C TYR A 91 14.43 2.69 -0.34
N LEU A 92 14.95 3.15 -1.47
CA LEU A 92 15.40 4.53 -1.62
C LEU A 92 14.28 5.35 -2.26
N ARG A 93 13.86 6.40 -1.57
CA ARG A 93 12.82 7.31 -2.01
C ARG A 93 13.25 8.74 -1.76
N ALA A 94 13.05 9.60 -2.75
CA ALA A 94 13.22 11.03 -2.64
C ALA A 94 11.85 11.71 -2.76
N ASP A 95 11.52 12.51 -1.78
CA ASP A 95 10.39 13.41 -1.81
C ASP A 95 10.89 14.77 -2.30
N ILE A 96 10.47 15.16 -3.49
CA ILE A 96 10.84 16.43 -4.11
C ILE A 96 9.71 17.48 -4.02
N THR A 97 8.66 17.19 -3.23
CA THR A 97 7.62 18.18 -2.98
C THR A 97 8.15 19.31 -2.12
N ASP A 98 7.72 20.56 -2.39
CA ASP A 98 8.16 21.73 -1.62
C ASP A 98 7.84 21.56 -0.12
N ASP A 99 6.69 20.97 0.20
CA ASP A 99 6.22 20.75 1.56
C ASP A 99 6.70 19.40 2.17
N LYS A 100 7.48 18.61 1.42
CA LYS A 100 7.94 17.25 1.82
C LYS A 100 6.82 16.36 2.38
N ARG A 101 5.66 16.42 1.75
CA ARG A 101 4.40 15.76 2.21
C ARG A 101 4.50 14.24 2.37
N TYR A 102 5.49 13.63 1.75
CA TYR A 102 5.70 12.18 1.74
C TYR A 102 6.95 11.75 2.48
N THR A 103 7.61 12.67 3.18
CA THR A 103 8.71 12.41 4.10
C THR A 103 8.20 12.63 5.52
N LEU A 104 8.53 11.71 6.44
CA LEU A 104 8.12 11.87 7.83
C LEU A 104 8.63 13.21 8.36
N SER A 105 7.74 13.94 9.03
CA SER A 105 8.06 15.23 9.63
C SER A 105 9.13 15.08 10.71
N GLU A 106 9.92 16.12 10.92
CA GLU A 106 10.98 16.09 11.95
C GLU A 106 10.41 15.86 13.35
N SER A 107 9.20 16.36 13.60
CA SER A 107 8.46 16.10 14.83
C SER A 107 8.09 14.63 15.01
N THR A 108 7.67 13.95 13.93
CA THR A 108 7.40 12.51 13.91
C THR A 108 8.68 11.72 14.13
N CYS A 109 9.75 12.08 13.43
CA CYS A 109 11.06 11.41 13.59
C CYS A 109 11.58 11.55 15.03
N SER A 110 11.46 12.72 15.65
CA SER A 110 11.87 12.97 17.01
C SER A 110 11.06 12.17 18.02
N LEU A 111 9.73 12.11 17.83
CA LEU A 111 8.82 11.31 18.64
C LEU A 111 9.20 9.82 18.58
N LEU A 112 9.40 9.27 17.38
CA LEU A 112 9.70 7.85 17.18
C LEU A 112 11.06 7.44 17.77
N ARG A 113 12.08 8.29 17.66
CA ARG A 113 13.39 8.06 18.27
C ARG A 113 13.35 8.12 19.79
N GLY A 114 12.38 8.84 20.35
CA GLY A 114 12.18 8.97 21.80
C GLY A 114 11.32 7.86 22.42
N ILE A 115 10.86 6.87 21.64
CA ILE A 115 10.09 5.75 22.18
C ILE A 115 11.01 4.82 22.96
N ASP A 116 10.85 4.80 24.27
CA ASP A 116 11.59 3.96 25.23
C ASP A 116 10.80 2.71 25.68
N ARG A 117 9.49 2.70 25.44
CA ARG A 117 8.57 1.60 25.76
C ARG A 117 8.17 0.79 24.52
N GLY A 118 7.74 -0.45 24.72
CA GLY A 118 7.27 -1.30 23.61
C GLY A 118 5.92 -0.86 23.11
N VAL A 119 5.83 -0.43 21.85
CA VAL A 119 4.59 -0.08 21.15
C VAL A 119 4.25 -1.18 20.15
N SER A 120 3.02 -1.66 20.20
CA SER A 120 2.50 -2.68 19.27
C SER A 120 1.30 -2.12 18.49
N VAL A 121 1.18 -2.54 17.24
CA VAL A 121 0.12 -2.09 16.33
C VAL A 121 -0.57 -3.31 15.71
N ASP A 122 -1.86 -3.45 15.94
CA ASP A 122 -2.71 -4.46 15.32
C ASP A 122 -3.54 -3.80 14.22
N ILE A 123 -3.34 -4.26 12.98
CA ILE A 123 -3.97 -3.72 11.78
C ILE A 123 -5.06 -4.68 11.33
N PHE A 124 -6.32 -4.23 11.32
CA PHE A 124 -7.47 -5.06 10.94
C PHE A 124 -7.87 -4.93 9.46
N LEU A 125 -6.97 -4.44 8.64
CA LEU A 125 -7.11 -4.31 7.20
C LEU A 125 -6.41 -5.47 6.49
N GLY A 126 -6.63 -6.70 6.94
CA GLY A 126 -6.11 -7.93 6.35
C GLY A 126 -7.05 -8.57 5.35
N GLY A 127 -6.59 -9.63 4.67
CA GLY A 127 -7.36 -10.44 3.74
C GLY A 127 -7.42 -9.93 2.31
N LYS A 128 -8.38 -10.46 1.53
CA LYS A 128 -8.58 -10.08 0.13
C LYS A 128 -9.30 -8.74 0.07
N LEU A 129 -8.58 -7.69 -0.30
CA LEU A 129 -9.08 -6.32 -0.37
C LEU A 129 -9.29 -5.87 -1.82
N PRO A 130 -10.27 -4.99 -2.10
CA PRO A 130 -10.34 -4.25 -3.36
C PRO A 130 -9.09 -3.40 -3.59
N ALA A 131 -8.77 -3.10 -4.86
CA ALA A 131 -7.55 -2.39 -5.25
C ALA A 131 -7.31 -1.08 -4.47
N GLY A 132 -8.35 -0.30 -4.24
CA GLY A 132 -8.22 0.94 -3.46
C GLY A 132 -7.79 0.71 -2.02
N LEU A 133 -8.39 -0.27 -1.32
CA LEU A 133 -8.01 -0.63 0.04
C LEU A 133 -6.64 -1.34 0.11
N GLN A 134 -6.24 -2.05 -0.94
CA GLN A 134 -4.88 -2.59 -1.06
C GLN A 134 -3.85 -1.46 -1.13
N LYS A 135 -4.13 -0.37 -1.89
CA LYS A 135 -3.26 0.83 -1.91
C LYS A 135 -3.11 1.44 -0.51
N LEU A 136 -4.21 1.56 0.23
CA LEU A 136 -4.19 2.07 1.60
C LEU A 136 -3.38 1.16 2.53
N GLN A 137 -3.61 -0.16 2.48
CA GLN A 137 -2.86 -1.16 3.25
C GLN A 137 -1.35 -1.08 2.95
N TYR A 138 -0.99 -1.00 1.67
CA TYR A 138 0.41 -0.88 1.25
C TYR A 138 1.05 0.42 1.77
N ALA A 139 0.37 1.55 1.64
CA ALA A 139 0.85 2.82 2.15
C ALA A 139 1.01 2.81 3.68
N LEU A 140 0.05 2.21 4.40
CA LEU A 140 0.09 2.04 5.84
C LEU A 140 1.29 1.19 6.28
N THR A 141 1.43 -0.01 5.71
CA THR A 141 2.53 -0.94 6.04
C THR A 141 3.89 -0.28 5.83
N ARG A 142 4.00 0.52 4.80
CA ARG A 142 5.19 1.27 4.46
C ARG A 142 5.52 2.36 5.48
N ASN A 143 4.53 3.14 5.93
CA ASN A 143 4.71 4.12 7.00
C ASN A 143 5.13 3.43 8.31
N LEU A 144 4.50 2.31 8.65
CA LEU A 144 4.84 1.55 9.87
C LEU A 144 6.24 0.93 9.81
N GLU A 145 6.71 0.54 8.63
CA GLU A 145 8.09 0.08 8.45
C GLU A 145 9.11 1.20 8.66
N GLU A 146 8.82 2.42 8.20
CA GLU A 146 9.64 3.59 8.50
C GLU A 146 9.63 3.92 10.01
N PHE A 147 8.47 3.82 10.65
CA PHE A 147 8.32 4.00 12.10
C PHE A 147 9.16 2.98 12.86
N ARG A 148 9.11 1.70 12.46
CA ARG A 148 9.91 0.63 13.04
C ARG A 148 11.41 0.88 12.90
N ARG A 149 11.87 1.41 11.76
CA ARG A 149 13.28 1.74 11.55
C ARG A 149 13.77 2.85 12.46
N LEU A 150 12.93 3.85 12.74
CA LEU A 150 13.31 5.00 13.58
C LEU A 150 13.25 4.68 15.06
N SER A 151 12.30 3.85 15.49
CA SER A 151 12.09 3.45 16.88
C SER A 151 12.81 2.15 17.29
N GLY A 152 13.43 1.45 16.31
CA GLY A 152 14.17 0.22 16.55
C GLY A 152 13.27 -0.95 16.99
N ASN A 153 13.73 -1.73 17.99
CA ASN A 153 13.00 -2.91 18.46
C ASN A 153 11.77 -2.60 19.33
N ASN A 154 11.56 -1.34 19.68
CA ASN A 154 10.45 -0.91 20.52
C ASN A 154 9.13 -0.76 19.78
N PHE A 155 9.13 -0.92 18.46
CA PHE A 155 7.93 -0.79 17.65
C PHE A 155 7.68 -2.06 16.84
N ARG A 156 6.47 -2.64 16.99
CA ARG A 156 6.05 -3.85 16.28
C ARG A 156 4.68 -3.62 15.66
N TYR A 157 4.43 -4.26 14.53
CA TYR A 157 3.09 -4.26 13.93
C TYR A 157 2.78 -5.64 13.36
N GLN A 158 1.51 -5.98 13.34
CA GLN A 158 0.99 -7.19 12.71
C GLN A 158 -0.29 -6.88 11.92
N LEU A 159 -0.46 -7.63 10.85
CA LEU A 159 -1.66 -7.57 10.02
C LEU A 159 -2.58 -8.71 10.44
N ILE A 160 -3.81 -8.39 10.79
CA ILE A 160 -4.83 -9.34 11.21
C ILE A 160 -5.89 -9.41 10.12
N ASP A 161 -6.20 -10.62 9.67
CA ASP A 161 -7.33 -10.87 8.78
C ASP A 161 -8.53 -11.36 9.60
N PRO A 162 -9.56 -10.51 9.80
CA PRO A 162 -10.75 -10.92 10.53
C PRO A 162 -11.58 -12.03 9.83
N THR A 163 -11.29 -12.28 8.54
CA THR A 163 -12.00 -13.31 7.76
C THR A 163 -11.45 -14.72 8.02
N GLU A 164 -10.21 -14.85 8.51
CA GLU A 164 -9.59 -16.13 8.85
C GLU A 164 -10.14 -16.72 10.15
N ILE A 165 -10.82 -15.92 10.97
CA ILE A 165 -11.43 -16.39 12.21
C ILE A 165 -12.63 -17.28 11.88
N GLN A 166 -12.50 -18.57 12.15
CA GLN A 166 -13.53 -19.58 11.84
C GLN A 166 -14.59 -19.70 12.93
N ASP A 167 -14.24 -19.41 14.19
CA ASP A 167 -15.19 -19.48 15.29
C ASP A 167 -16.18 -18.30 15.24
N PRO A 168 -17.50 -18.55 15.11
CA PRO A 168 -18.51 -17.50 15.06
C PRO A 168 -18.58 -16.65 16.33
N GLU A 169 -18.29 -17.22 17.50
CA GLU A 169 -18.33 -16.48 18.77
C GLU A 169 -17.10 -15.58 18.90
N GLU A 170 -15.92 -16.06 18.51
CA GLU A 170 -14.69 -15.26 18.46
C GLU A 170 -14.82 -14.10 17.46
N LYS A 171 -15.41 -14.37 16.28
CA LYS A 171 -15.69 -13.34 15.28
C LYS A 171 -16.64 -12.28 15.79
N LYS A 172 -17.73 -12.66 16.47
CA LYS A 172 -18.65 -11.69 17.08
C LYS A 172 -17.98 -10.88 18.19
N ALA A 173 -17.14 -11.52 19.01
CA ALA A 173 -16.38 -10.85 20.05
C ALA A 173 -15.44 -9.81 19.46
N LEU A 174 -14.71 -10.14 18.38
CA LEU A 174 -13.83 -9.20 17.67
C LEU A 174 -14.61 -8.02 17.07
N VAL A 175 -15.73 -8.29 16.39
CA VAL A 175 -16.59 -7.25 15.82
C VAL A 175 -17.05 -6.27 16.89
N LYS A 176 -17.51 -6.80 18.04
CA LYS A 176 -17.95 -6.00 19.18
C LYS A 176 -16.79 -5.19 19.76
N TYR A 177 -15.64 -5.83 19.95
CA TYR A 177 -14.43 -5.19 20.46
C TYR A 177 -13.99 -4.00 19.59
N LEU A 178 -13.99 -4.17 18.27
CA LEU A 178 -13.62 -3.11 17.32
C LEU A 178 -14.66 -1.98 17.26
N ALA A 179 -15.96 -2.33 17.29
CA ALA A 179 -17.04 -1.36 17.26
C ALA A 179 -17.06 -0.48 18.51
N GLU A 180 -16.81 -1.04 19.71
CA GLU A 180 -16.69 -0.29 20.98
C GLU A 180 -15.53 0.72 20.95
N ARG A 181 -14.52 0.48 20.09
CA ARG A 181 -13.36 1.37 19.87
C ARG A 181 -13.51 2.30 18.69
N GLY A 182 -14.69 2.34 18.08
CA GLY A 182 -15.02 3.22 16.97
C GLY A 182 -14.49 2.76 15.61
N ILE A 183 -13.93 1.52 15.51
CA ILE A 183 -13.57 0.92 14.23
C ILE A 183 -14.81 0.24 13.67
N LEU A 184 -15.50 0.94 12.76
CA LEU A 184 -16.75 0.43 12.20
C LEU A 184 -16.50 -0.46 10.99
N PRO A 185 -17.28 -1.56 10.85
CA PRO A 185 -17.18 -2.44 9.71
C PRO A 185 -17.71 -1.78 8.44
N ILE A 186 -17.08 -2.07 7.31
CA ILE A 186 -17.57 -1.73 5.97
C ILE A 186 -17.98 -3.03 5.28
N ASN A 187 -19.21 -3.04 4.76
CA ASN A 187 -19.71 -4.15 3.96
C ASN A 187 -19.33 -3.92 2.49
N LEU A 188 -18.50 -4.79 1.96
CA LEU A 188 -18.19 -4.84 0.54
C LEU A 188 -19.04 -5.92 -0.13
N ASN A 189 -19.81 -5.51 -1.13
CA ASN A 189 -20.50 -6.44 -2.01
C ASN A 189 -19.50 -6.96 -3.04
N ARG A 190 -19.08 -8.21 -2.92
CA ARG A 190 -18.22 -8.87 -3.87
C ARG A 190 -19.06 -9.81 -4.75
N ARG A 191 -18.86 -9.73 -6.06
CA ARG A 191 -19.43 -10.70 -6.98
C ARG A 191 -18.47 -11.89 -7.04
N SER A 192 -18.89 -13.03 -6.51
CA SER A 192 -18.11 -14.28 -6.59
C SER A 192 -18.17 -14.82 -8.03
N GLU A 193 -17.23 -15.67 -8.41
CA GLU A 193 -17.20 -16.34 -9.73
C GLU A 193 -18.49 -17.11 -10.03
N ASP A 194 -19.21 -17.54 -9.02
CA ASP A 194 -20.50 -18.24 -9.10
C ASP A 194 -21.73 -17.31 -9.13
N GLU A 195 -21.57 -16.01 -9.52
CA GLU A 195 -22.63 -15.00 -9.51
C GLU A 195 -23.32 -14.75 -8.17
N THR A 196 -22.86 -15.37 -7.09
CA THR A 196 -23.38 -15.14 -5.75
C THR A 196 -22.77 -13.87 -5.16
N LEU A 197 -23.63 -12.95 -4.70
CA LEU A 197 -23.21 -11.78 -3.95
C LEU A 197 -22.68 -12.24 -2.58
N SER A 198 -21.37 -12.30 -2.42
CA SER A 198 -20.76 -12.50 -1.12
C SER A 198 -20.52 -11.14 -0.46
N GLN A 199 -21.02 -10.98 0.77
CA GLN A 199 -20.72 -9.83 1.59
C GLN A 199 -19.44 -10.09 2.37
N GLN A 200 -18.42 -9.29 2.12
CA GLN A 200 -17.20 -9.30 2.92
C GLN A 200 -17.22 -8.11 3.88
N ILE A 201 -17.03 -8.38 5.16
CA ILE A 201 -16.92 -7.37 6.20
C ILE A 201 -15.44 -7.02 6.36
N ILE A 202 -15.08 -5.74 6.22
CA ILE A 202 -13.73 -5.23 6.39
C ILE A 202 -13.72 -4.17 7.50
N PHE A 203 -12.65 -4.15 8.27
CA PHE A 203 -12.44 -3.18 9.35
C PHE A 203 -11.25 -2.28 9.00
N PRO A 204 -11.49 -1.09 8.39
CA PRO A 204 -10.41 -0.19 8.00
C PRO A 204 -9.88 0.59 9.20
N GLY A 205 -9.27 -0.10 10.14
CA GLY A 205 -8.75 0.47 11.36
C GLY A 205 -7.56 -0.29 11.91
N LEU A 206 -6.91 0.32 12.90
CA LEU A 206 -5.85 -0.30 13.67
C LEU A 206 -5.94 0.12 15.15
N ILE A 207 -5.32 -0.66 16.02
CA ILE A 207 -5.17 -0.38 17.43
C ILE A 207 -3.68 -0.30 17.73
N ILE A 208 -3.25 0.81 18.32
CA ILE A 208 -1.91 1.01 18.83
C ILE A 208 -1.97 0.85 20.35
N TYR A 209 -1.14 0.02 20.91
CA TYR A 209 -1.16 -0.25 22.35
C TYR A 209 0.25 -0.45 22.92
N ASP A 210 0.36 -0.17 24.20
CA ASP A 210 1.49 -0.54 25.04
C ASP A 210 1.00 -1.45 26.18
N GLN A 211 1.76 -1.56 27.29
CA GLN A 211 1.39 -2.41 28.43
C GLN A 211 0.20 -1.89 29.23
N GLU A 212 -0.11 -0.59 29.15
CA GLU A 212 -1.08 0.09 30.02
C GLU A 212 -2.25 0.70 29.28
N THR A 213 -2.04 1.13 28.03
CA THR A 213 -3.00 1.92 27.26
C THR A 213 -3.13 1.43 25.82
N GLU A 214 -4.29 1.71 25.23
CA GLU A 214 -4.59 1.47 23.83
C GLU A 214 -5.23 2.69 23.18
N VAL A 215 -4.98 2.90 21.90
CA VAL A 215 -5.56 3.97 21.08
C VAL A 215 -5.99 3.37 19.73
N SER A 216 -7.25 3.53 19.38
CA SER A 216 -7.78 3.12 18.09
C SER A 216 -7.64 4.22 17.05
N VAL A 217 -7.37 3.83 15.80
CA VAL A 217 -7.28 4.73 14.65
C VAL A 217 -8.16 4.21 13.53
N ASN A 218 -9.04 5.03 13.02
CA ASN A 218 -9.80 4.74 11.82
C ASN A 218 -8.98 5.17 10.60
N LEU A 219 -8.70 4.23 9.71
CA LEU A 219 -7.81 4.47 8.57
C LEU A 219 -8.54 5.12 7.39
N LEU A 220 -9.85 4.91 7.28
CA LEU A 220 -10.64 5.46 6.19
C LEU A 220 -11.32 6.75 6.61
N GLN A 221 -10.91 7.85 5.97
CA GLN A 221 -11.56 9.15 6.10
C GLN A 221 -12.65 9.27 5.04
N ASN A 222 -13.87 9.42 5.48
CA ASN A 222 -15.02 9.58 4.59
C ASN A 222 -15.40 11.07 4.52
N VAL A 223 -14.92 11.75 3.48
CA VAL A 223 -15.24 13.17 3.24
C VAL A 223 -16.50 13.22 2.36
N PRO A 224 -17.57 13.86 2.84
CA PRO A 224 -18.80 13.99 2.05
C PRO A 224 -18.55 14.72 0.74
N GLY A 225 -19.04 14.14 -0.36
CA GLY A 225 -18.91 14.71 -1.71
C GLY A 225 -17.73 14.15 -2.52
N ASN A 226 -16.79 13.47 -1.89
CA ASN A 226 -15.68 12.83 -2.58
C ASN A 226 -16.07 11.43 -3.09
N SER A 227 -15.43 11.02 -4.18
CA SER A 227 -15.50 9.63 -4.65
C SER A 227 -14.78 8.67 -3.69
N ALA A 228 -15.00 7.37 -3.83
CA ALA A 228 -14.32 6.36 -3.02
C ALA A 228 -12.79 6.42 -3.18
N ASP A 229 -12.29 6.64 -4.40
CA ASP A 229 -10.87 6.74 -4.69
C ASP A 229 -10.24 8.01 -4.10
N GLU A 230 -10.95 9.14 -4.14
CA GLU A 230 -10.51 10.38 -3.49
C GLU A 230 -10.44 10.22 -1.97
N ASN A 231 -11.41 9.57 -1.35
CA ASN A 231 -11.40 9.28 0.08
C ASN A 231 -10.24 8.37 0.48
N ILE A 232 -9.90 7.38 -0.35
CA ILE A 232 -8.73 6.52 -0.13
C ILE A 232 -7.43 7.33 -0.24
N ASN A 233 -7.30 8.17 -1.26
CA ASN A 233 -6.12 9.03 -1.42
C ASN A 233 -5.96 10.00 -0.25
N HIS A 234 -7.06 10.62 0.19
CA HIS A 234 -7.09 11.48 1.39
C HIS A 234 -6.65 10.72 2.65
N SER A 235 -7.15 9.49 2.80
CA SER A 235 -6.77 8.61 3.91
C SER A 235 -5.27 8.30 3.89
N ILE A 236 -4.70 8.01 2.71
CA ILE A 236 -3.26 7.77 2.54
C ILE A 236 -2.43 8.99 2.92
N GLU A 237 -2.85 10.18 2.53
CA GLU A 237 -2.17 11.44 2.87
C GLU A 237 -2.20 11.75 4.37
N ALA A 238 -3.27 11.36 5.06
CA ALA A 238 -3.45 11.58 6.49
C ALA A 238 -2.75 10.55 7.39
N LEU A 239 -2.21 9.43 6.84
CA LEU A 239 -1.68 8.31 7.63
C LEU A 239 -0.61 8.74 8.63
N GLU A 240 0.39 9.52 8.22
CA GLU A 240 1.46 9.96 9.11
C GLU A 240 0.89 10.73 10.31
N TYR A 241 0.01 11.68 10.02
CA TYR A 241 -0.59 12.53 11.06
C TYR A 241 -1.40 11.69 12.05
N GLU A 242 -2.29 10.82 11.56
CA GLU A 242 -3.15 10.01 12.43
C GLU A 242 -2.36 9.02 13.28
N LEU A 243 -1.36 8.35 12.68
CA LEU A 243 -0.47 7.44 13.41
C LEU A 243 0.36 8.18 14.47
N THR A 244 0.97 9.30 14.10
CA THR A 244 1.79 10.11 15.02
C THR A 244 0.97 10.66 16.16
N LYS A 245 -0.23 11.15 15.88
CA LYS A 245 -1.19 11.61 16.89
C LYS A 245 -1.56 10.50 17.87
N ALA A 246 -1.85 9.31 17.37
CA ALA A 246 -2.22 8.16 18.19
C ALA A 246 -1.04 7.70 19.08
N ILE A 247 0.17 7.63 18.54
CA ILE A 247 1.38 7.31 19.32
C ILE A 247 1.64 8.38 20.38
N ARG A 248 1.46 9.66 20.04
CA ARG A 248 1.62 10.75 21.03
C ARG A 248 0.62 10.62 22.18
N LEU A 249 -0.65 10.32 21.88
CA LEU A 249 -1.68 10.08 22.89
C LEU A 249 -1.37 8.87 23.77
N LEU A 250 -0.76 7.83 23.21
CA LEU A 250 -0.33 6.66 23.95
C LEU A 250 0.79 6.98 24.94
N ILE A 251 1.78 7.77 24.51
CA ILE A 251 2.98 8.08 25.32
C ILE A 251 2.69 9.14 26.39
N GLN A 252 1.72 10.02 26.17
CA GLN A 252 1.38 11.11 27.09
C GLN A 252 0.45 10.70 28.24
N LYS A 253 -0.12 9.50 28.18
CA LYS A 253 -0.93 8.91 29.25
C LYS A 253 -0.06 8.08 30.18
#